data_fad54c9e55bc102f818f72f86009a10e
#
_entry.id   fad54c9e55bc102f818f72f86009a10e
#
_cell.length_a   1.000
_cell.length_b   1.000
_cell.length_c   1.000
_cell.angle_alpha   90.00
_cell.angle_beta   90.00
_cell.angle_gamma   90.00
#
_symmetry.space_group_name_H-M   'P 1'
#
loop_
_entity.id
_entity.type
_entity.pdbx_description
1 polymer ?
#
loop_
_entity_poly.entity_id
_entity_poly.type
_entity_poly.pdbx_seq_one_letter_code
_entity_poly.pdbx_strand_id
1 'polypeptide(L)'
;MIKQEINELKRLYTPSNCSITRICGCYVDGEKNKKTEFKEAFLSLPEEEIFKYFELLRKTLSGSLGKNLLNLDFPLASEQEGDTQAALLALRDSKLKDDALIEEFYDRVINTYEYVGNYLILLIHDAYDVPGKTTDGLTMDDASDTVFEYIMCCICPVNLSKPGLSYDNINNEFHNRIRDWVVEMPETGFLFPSFNDRATDIHSTLFYSKNPEEAHSEFVENILGCTMPLSAGTQKEAFQALIEETLGDEVEYEVVKNIHENLTEMIEEHKEIPEPLTLDKHQVKSLFEKSGVKEEKLTDFDKLYDAAAGEDTSLFVNNVANVRTFEVKTPDVVVKVNPERADLVNTLQIDGKRCLVIEINDHVEVNGITIHQSVSLEDVADEEE
;
A
#
# COMPACT_ATOMS: atom_id res chain seq x y z
N MET A 1 0.26 11.20 -6.06
CA MET A 1 1.16 10.46 -6.99
C MET A 1 0.49 9.21 -7.50
N ILE A 2 0.70 8.88 -8.77
CA ILE A 2 0.26 7.61 -9.39
C ILE A 2 1.42 6.63 -9.49
N LYS A 3 1.12 5.36 -9.77
CA LYS A 3 2.12 4.29 -9.86
C LYS A 3 3.23 4.55 -10.89
N GLN A 4 2.91 5.23 -11.99
CA GLN A 4 3.89 5.57 -13.04
C GLN A 4 4.93 6.57 -12.52
N GLU A 5 4.50 7.61 -11.83
CA GLU A 5 5.37 8.64 -11.23
C GLU A 5 6.28 8.05 -10.15
N ILE A 6 5.72 7.20 -9.29
CA ILE A 6 6.51 6.49 -8.27
C ILE A 6 7.57 5.61 -8.94
N ASN A 7 7.22 4.90 -10.02
CA ASN A 7 8.17 4.07 -10.75
C ASN A 7 9.23 4.91 -11.51
N GLU A 8 8.88 6.11 -11.95
CA GLU A 8 9.82 7.05 -12.55
C GLU A 8 10.91 7.43 -11.53
N LEU A 9 10.51 7.85 -10.32
CA LEU A 9 11.47 8.17 -9.26
C LEU A 9 12.29 6.96 -8.82
N LYS A 10 11.69 5.77 -8.72
CA LYS A 10 12.45 4.54 -8.39
C LYS A 10 13.57 4.23 -9.36
N ARG A 11 13.43 4.59 -10.64
CA ARG A 11 14.45 4.36 -11.66
C ARG A 11 15.66 5.28 -11.51
N LEU A 12 15.54 6.38 -10.74
CA LEU A 12 16.65 7.26 -10.44
C LEU A 12 17.67 6.61 -9.50
N TYR A 13 17.26 5.69 -8.65
CA TYR A 13 18.14 5.03 -7.68
C TYR A 13 18.99 3.94 -8.33
N THR A 14 19.80 4.36 -9.29
CA THR A 14 20.81 3.55 -9.97
C THR A 14 22.07 4.40 -10.13
N PRO A 15 23.28 3.79 -10.23
CA PRO A 15 24.53 4.55 -10.38
C PRO A 15 24.53 5.50 -11.57
N SER A 16 23.84 5.12 -12.67
CA SER A 16 23.80 5.90 -13.92
C SER A 16 22.85 7.10 -13.86
N ASN A 17 21.81 7.05 -13.01
CA ASN A 17 20.70 8.02 -13.03
C ASN A 17 20.59 8.79 -11.71
N CYS A 18 21.50 8.53 -10.74
CA CYS A 18 21.42 9.11 -9.42
C CYS A 18 21.67 10.62 -9.44
N SER A 19 20.71 11.38 -8.93
CA SER A 19 20.78 12.83 -8.71
C SER A 19 20.79 13.21 -7.22
N ILE A 20 20.88 12.20 -6.32
CA ILE A 20 20.94 12.45 -4.87
C ILE A 20 22.16 13.31 -4.54
N THR A 21 21.91 14.47 -3.96
CA THR A 21 22.96 15.43 -3.63
C THR A 21 23.56 15.17 -2.27
N ARG A 22 22.74 14.76 -1.29
CA ARG A 22 23.16 14.60 0.10
C ARG A 22 22.40 13.48 0.79
N ILE A 23 23.10 12.82 1.73
CA ILE A 23 22.57 11.83 2.64
C ILE A 23 22.96 12.20 4.07
N CYS A 24 22.01 12.08 4.97
CA CYS A 24 22.19 12.24 6.40
C CYS A 24 21.58 11.04 7.12
N GLY A 25 22.17 10.61 8.22
CA GLY A 25 21.64 9.54 9.04
C GLY A 25 21.85 9.77 10.52
N CYS A 26 20.89 9.31 11.32
CA CYS A 26 20.95 9.30 12.77
C CYS A 26 20.60 7.91 13.29
N TYR A 27 21.54 7.26 13.97
CA TYR A 27 21.32 5.98 14.63
C TYR A 27 20.83 6.21 16.06
N VAL A 28 19.67 5.64 16.36
CA VAL A 28 18.97 5.78 17.64
C VAL A 28 18.86 4.38 18.30
N ASP A 29 19.17 4.30 19.60
CA ASP A 29 19.01 3.06 20.36
C ASP A 29 17.58 2.88 20.90
N GLY A 30 17.31 1.71 21.47
CA GLY A 30 15.99 1.38 22.03
C GLY A 30 15.56 2.22 23.24
N GLU A 31 16.46 3.04 23.80
CA GLU A 31 16.18 4.01 24.86
C GLU A 31 15.96 5.45 24.31
N LYS A 32 15.81 5.58 22.99
CA LYS A 32 15.66 6.85 22.26
C LYS A 32 16.90 7.78 22.35
N ASN A 33 18.10 7.23 22.59
CA ASN A 33 19.32 8.03 22.58
C ASN A 33 19.96 8.04 21.19
N LYS A 34 20.35 9.22 20.72
CA LYS A 34 21.20 9.38 19.52
C LYS A 34 22.59 8.80 19.81
N LYS A 35 23.03 7.83 19.05
CA LYS A 35 24.35 7.18 19.20
C LYS A 35 25.37 7.72 18.22
N THR A 36 24.99 7.92 16.98
CA THR A 36 25.87 8.49 15.96
C THR A 36 25.06 9.15 14.86
N GLU A 37 25.67 10.12 14.23
CA GLU A 37 25.14 10.83 13.09
C GLU A 37 26.19 10.90 11.99
N PHE A 38 25.73 10.92 10.75
CA PHE A 38 26.60 11.17 9.60
C PHE A 38 25.91 12.09 8.59
N LYS A 39 26.72 12.85 7.85
CA LYS A 39 26.26 13.79 6.82
C LYS A 39 27.27 13.81 5.69
N GLU A 40 26.90 13.32 4.53
CA GLU A 40 27.82 13.15 3.42
C GLU A 40 27.21 13.58 2.08
N ALA A 41 28.07 13.92 1.14
CA ALA A 41 27.69 14.01 -0.26
C ALA A 41 27.47 12.57 -0.78
N PHE A 42 26.29 12.25 -1.30
CA PHE A 42 25.91 10.88 -1.61
C PHE A 42 26.89 10.19 -2.57
N LEU A 43 27.32 10.90 -3.61
CA LEU A 43 28.25 10.35 -4.63
C LEU A 43 29.68 10.22 -4.13
N SER A 44 30.01 10.66 -2.91
CA SER A 44 31.33 10.43 -2.31
C SER A 44 31.46 9.12 -1.55
N LEU A 45 30.32 8.43 -1.35
CA LEU A 45 30.27 7.13 -0.68
C LEU A 45 30.89 6.01 -1.54
N PRO A 46 31.39 4.93 -0.91
CA PRO A 46 31.78 3.72 -1.63
C PRO A 46 30.62 3.14 -2.44
N GLU A 47 30.91 2.66 -3.65
CA GLU A 47 29.88 2.14 -4.57
C GLU A 47 29.04 1.00 -3.93
N GLU A 48 29.69 0.12 -3.17
CA GLU A 48 29.02 -0.99 -2.48
C GLU A 48 28.01 -0.49 -1.43
N GLU A 49 28.28 0.63 -0.76
CA GLU A 49 27.39 1.27 0.20
C GLU A 49 26.23 1.97 -0.53
N ILE A 50 26.51 2.70 -1.61
CA ILE A 50 25.51 3.35 -2.45
C ILE A 50 24.43 2.35 -2.90
N PHE A 51 24.80 1.13 -3.31
CA PHE A 51 23.85 0.09 -3.68
C PHE A 51 22.92 -0.29 -2.54
N LYS A 52 23.42 -0.34 -1.30
CA LYS A 52 22.60 -0.65 -0.12
C LYS A 52 21.60 0.46 0.19
N TYR A 53 22.03 1.71 0.10
CA TYR A 53 21.12 2.83 0.24
C TYR A 53 20.04 2.83 -0.85
N PHE A 54 20.39 2.54 -2.10
CA PHE A 54 19.38 2.39 -3.16
C PHE A 54 18.33 1.30 -2.86
N GLU A 55 18.72 0.19 -2.24
CA GLU A 55 17.77 -0.85 -1.84
C GLU A 55 16.75 -0.31 -0.82
N LEU A 56 17.21 0.45 0.19
CA LEU A 56 16.36 1.08 1.19
C LEU A 56 15.40 2.11 0.57
N LEU A 57 15.93 3.02 -0.26
CA LEU A 57 15.15 4.07 -0.91
C LEU A 57 14.08 3.48 -1.85
N ARG A 58 14.46 2.50 -2.68
CA ARG A 58 13.49 1.80 -3.55
C ARG A 58 12.41 1.09 -2.75
N LYS A 59 12.74 0.56 -1.57
CA LYS A 59 11.76 -0.10 -0.71
C LYS A 59 10.72 0.89 -0.19
N THR A 60 11.13 2.09 0.20
CA THR A 60 10.24 3.16 0.65
C THR A 60 9.26 3.62 -0.45
N LEU A 61 9.60 3.43 -1.72
CA LEU A 61 8.71 3.67 -2.86
C LEU A 61 8.04 2.38 -3.37
N SER A 62 7.94 1.33 -2.56
CA SER A 62 7.44 0.02 -3.01
C SER A 62 6.21 -0.40 -2.21
N GLY A 63 5.20 -0.84 -2.92
CA GLY A 63 3.94 -1.32 -2.35
C GLY A 63 2.75 -0.98 -3.22
N SER A 64 1.57 -1.17 -2.69
CA SER A 64 0.32 -0.83 -3.34
C SER A 64 -0.16 0.54 -2.85
N LEU A 65 -0.57 1.41 -3.79
CA LEU A 65 -1.25 2.66 -3.47
C LEU A 65 -2.56 2.39 -2.72
N GLY A 66 -2.84 3.23 -1.73
CA GLY A 66 -3.99 3.05 -0.83
C GLY A 66 -3.77 1.94 0.22
N LYS A 67 -2.60 1.32 0.26
CA LYS A 67 -2.26 0.26 1.23
C LYS A 67 -0.93 0.54 1.91
N ASN A 68 0.19 0.26 1.25
CA ASN A 68 1.54 0.54 1.77
C ASN A 68 1.99 1.95 1.45
N LEU A 69 1.52 2.50 0.34
CA LEU A 69 1.83 3.84 -0.14
C LEU A 69 0.55 4.67 -0.08
N LEU A 70 0.60 5.75 0.68
CA LEU A 70 -0.53 6.64 0.91
C LEU A 70 -0.16 8.03 0.41
N ASN A 71 -0.98 8.59 -0.47
CA ASN A 71 -0.92 10.01 -0.78
C ASN A 71 -1.64 10.76 0.34
N LEU A 72 -0.93 11.62 1.03
CA LEU A 72 -1.46 12.41 2.14
C LEU A 72 -1.43 13.88 1.77
N ASP A 73 -2.55 14.56 1.98
CA ASP A 73 -2.67 16.00 1.75
C ASP A 73 -2.51 16.76 3.07
N PHE A 74 -1.81 17.90 2.99
CA PHE A 74 -1.69 18.79 4.14
C PHE A 74 -3.02 19.53 4.35
N PRO A 75 -3.58 19.53 5.57
CA PRO A 75 -4.70 20.40 5.89
C PRO A 75 -4.30 21.88 5.68
N LEU A 76 -5.21 22.69 5.18
CA LEU A 76 -4.96 24.13 4.98
C LEU A 76 -4.43 24.84 6.23
N ALA A 77 -4.76 24.35 7.41
CA ALA A 77 -4.23 24.86 8.67
C ALA A 77 -2.74 24.60 8.84
N SER A 78 -2.22 23.49 8.32
CA SER A 78 -0.80 23.09 8.41
C SER A 78 0.11 23.84 7.44
N GLU A 79 -0.46 24.61 6.50
CA GLU A 79 0.27 25.43 5.54
C GLU A 79 0.69 26.80 6.13
N GLN A 80 0.35 27.08 7.38
CA GLN A 80 0.69 28.33 8.05
C GLN A 80 2.15 28.37 8.46
N GLU A 81 2.71 29.59 8.52
CA GLU A 81 4.10 29.80 8.94
C GLU A 81 4.35 29.22 10.34
N GLY A 82 5.38 28.37 10.46
CA GLY A 82 5.78 27.73 11.73
C GLY A 82 5.16 26.33 11.96
N ASP A 83 4.37 25.81 11.04
CA ASP A 83 3.80 24.47 11.12
C ASP A 83 4.67 23.40 10.45
N THR A 84 4.22 22.15 10.48
CA THR A 84 4.94 20.96 10.02
C THR A 84 5.34 21.03 8.54
N GLN A 85 4.45 21.45 7.65
CA GLN A 85 4.74 21.61 6.23
C GLN A 85 5.85 22.66 6.01
N ALA A 86 5.78 23.82 6.69
CA ALA A 86 6.79 24.86 6.60
C ALA A 86 8.17 24.36 7.06
N ALA A 87 8.23 23.53 8.11
CA ALA A 87 9.46 22.91 8.59
C ALA A 87 10.03 21.92 7.56
N LEU A 88 9.19 21.11 6.92
CA LEU A 88 9.63 20.20 5.86
C LEU A 88 10.12 20.95 4.61
N LEU A 89 9.47 22.06 4.23
CA LEU A 89 9.92 22.92 3.16
C LEU A 89 11.28 23.54 3.48
N ALA A 90 11.46 24.09 4.68
CA ALA A 90 12.74 24.63 5.13
C ALA A 90 13.86 23.58 5.09
N LEU A 91 13.57 22.36 5.54
CA LEU A 91 14.51 21.24 5.51
C LEU A 91 14.91 20.87 4.07
N ARG A 92 13.95 20.77 3.14
CA ARG A 92 14.20 20.56 1.71
C ARG A 92 15.04 21.69 1.10
N ASP A 93 14.63 22.93 1.31
CA ASP A 93 15.24 24.11 0.70
C ASP A 93 16.67 24.35 1.22
N SER A 94 16.98 23.92 2.46
CA SER A 94 18.35 23.88 2.99
C SER A 94 19.27 22.90 2.24
N LYS A 95 18.68 21.98 1.41
CA LYS A 95 19.38 20.87 0.75
C LYS A 95 20.14 19.98 1.75
N LEU A 96 19.59 19.83 2.95
CA LEU A 96 20.19 19.16 4.10
C LEU A 96 21.57 19.71 4.47
N LYS A 97 21.76 21.04 4.37
CA LYS A 97 23.01 21.73 4.72
C LYS A 97 22.91 22.47 6.05
N ASP A 98 21.71 22.72 6.55
CA ASP A 98 21.46 23.36 7.82
C ASP A 98 21.38 22.31 8.93
N ASP A 99 22.41 22.28 9.77
CA ASP A 99 22.52 21.32 10.86
C ASP A 99 21.42 21.50 11.91
N ALA A 100 20.97 22.73 12.17
CA ALA A 100 19.93 22.99 13.15
C ALA A 100 18.57 22.41 12.70
N LEU A 101 18.23 22.55 11.42
CA LEU A 101 16.99 21.98 10.87
C LEU A 101 17.02 20.44 10.88
N ILE A 102 18.18 19.83 10.60
CA ILE A 102 18.34 18.39 10.63
C ILE A 102 18.20 17.85 12.07
N GLU A 103 18.84 18.51 13.03
CA GLU A 103 18.75 18.17 14.45
C GLU A 103 17.30 18.27 14.96
N GLU A 104 16.61 19.37 14.65
CA GLU A 104 15.22 19.55 15.01
C GLU A 104 14.33 18.44 14.41
N PHE A 105 14.58 18.07 13.16
CA PHE A 105 13.85 16.97 12.51
C PHE A 105 14.11 15.64 13.22
N TYR A 106 15.38 15.31 13.54
CA TYR A 106 15.68 14.07 14.27
C TYR A 106 15.04 14.04 15.65
N ASP A 107 15.11 15.14 16.39
CA ASP A 107 14.49 15.23 17.72
C ASP A 107 12.97 15.05 17.65
N ARG A 108 12.34 15.65 16.65
CA ARG A 108 10.90 15.48 16.41
C ARG A 108 10.55 14.03 16.10
N VAL A 109 11.31 13.37 15.23
CA VAL A 109 11.11 11.94 14.90
C VAL A 109 11.32 11.05 16.14
N ILE A 110 12.42 11.24 16.89
CA ILE A 110 12.74 10.44 18.08
C ILE A 110 11.67 10.56 19.17
N ASN A 111 11.15 11.78 19.37
CA ASN A 111 10.11 12.02 20.37
C ASN A 111 8.76 11.44 19.99
N THR A 112 8.46 11.36 18.69
CA THR A 112 7.16 10.96 18.16
C THR A 112 7.10 9.48 17.82
N TYR A 113 8.16 8.94 17.19
CA TYR A 113 8.15 7.57 16.68
C TYR A 113 8.25 6.55 17.80
N GLU A 114 7.20 5.73 17.92
CA GLU A 114 7.13 4.64 18.90
C GLU A 114 7.62 3.34 18.26
N TYR A 115 8.84 2.93 18.62
CA TYR A 115 9.46 1.71 18.14
C TYR A 115 10.23 1.01 19.23
N VAL A 116 10.04 -0.31 19.36
CA VAL A 116 10.77 -1.14 20.34
C VAL A 116 12.02 -1.71 19.68
N GLY A 117 13.15 -1.05 19.92
CA GLY A 117 14.46 -1.47 19.38
C GLY A 117 15.25 -0.31 18.81
N ASN A 118 16.38 -0.64 18.19
CA ASN A 118 17.24 0.33 17.57
C ASN A 118 16.79 0.63 16.12
N TYR A 119 16.98 1.85 15.66
CA TYR A 119 16.65 2.23 14.30
C TYR A 119 17.58 3.30 13.74
N LEU A 120 17.66 3.37 12.43
CA LEU A 120 18.35 4.40 11.67
C LEU A 120 17.31 5.30 11.01
N ILE A 121 17.36 6.60 11.30
CA ILE A 121 16.68 7.64 10.54
C ILE A 121 17.61 8.01 9.40
N LEU A 122 17.19 7.72 8.17
CA LEU A 122 17.92 8.05 6.96
C LEU A 122 17.18 9.13 6.21
N LEU A 123 17.88 10.22 5.86
CA LEU A 123 17.32 11.36 5.16
C LEU A 123 18.17 11.67 3.93
N ILE A 124 17.55 11.80 2.76
CA ILE A 124 18.22 12.24 1.54
C ILE A 124 17.57 13.50 0.98
N HIS A 125 18.37 14.29 0.27
CA HIS A 125 17.91 15.35 -0.63
C HIS A 125 18.29 14.97 -2.06
N ASP A 126 17.34 15.07 -2.96
CA ASP A 126 17.50 14.78 -4.37
C ASP A 126 16.99 15.95 -5.22
N ALA A 127 17.55 16.14 -6.39
CA ALA A 127 17.17 17.16 -7.36
C ALA A 127 17.09 16.53 -8.76
N TYR A 128 15.90 16.07 -9.10
CA TYR A 128 15.63 15.39 -10.35
C TYR A 128 15.27 16.37 -11.47
N ASP A 129 16.09 16.37 -12.52
CA ASP A 129 15.77 17.07 -13.77
C ASP A 129 14.69 16.31 -14.52
N VAL A 130 13.46 16.87 -14.55
CA VAL A 130 12.31 16.18 -15.13
C VAL A 130 12.38 16.30 -16.65
N PRO A 131 12.53 15.18 -17.40
CA PRO A 131 12.62 15.22 -18.85
C PRO A 131 11.34 15.79 -19.47
N GLY A 132 11.48 16.74 -20.40
CA GLY A 132 10.35 17.29 -21.15
C GLY A 132 9.65 16.20 -21.98
N LYS A 133 8.34 16.33 -22.19
CA LYS A 133 7.59 15.51 -23.16
C LYS A 133 7.30 16.33 -24.41
N THR A 134 7.57 15.74 -25.57
CA THR A 134 7.11 16.30 -26.85
C THR A 134 5.60 16.13 -26.99
N THR A 135 4.99 16.89 -27.91
CA THR A 135 3.57 16.75 -28.27
C THR A 135 3.19 15.34 -28.72
N ASP A 136 4.16 14.56 -29.19
CA ASP A 136 4.02 13.18 -29.64
C ASP A 136 4.24 12.15 -28.50
N GLY A 137 4.44 12.62 -27.26
CA GLY A 137 4.64 11.76 -26.07
C GLY A 137 6.04 11.15 -25.93
N LEU A 138 7.00 11.53 -26.78
CA LEU A 138 8.40 11.12 -26.64
C LEU A 138 9.10 11.95 -25.57
N THR A 139 9.91 11.30 -24.74
CA THR A 139 10.77 11.96 -23.75
C THR A 139 11.95 12.65 -24.46
N MET A 140 12.18 13.92 -24.08
CA MET A 140 13.35 14.69 -24.53
C MET A 140 14.32 14.80 -23.35
N ASP A 141 15.35 13.98 -23.32
CA ASP A 141 16.33 13.96 -22.22
C ASP A 141 17.17 15.24 -22.14
N ASP A 142 17.28 16.00 -23.26
CA ASP A 142 18.06 17.25 -23.36
C ASP A 142 17.25 18.53 -23.11
N ALA A 143 15.95 18.44 -22.84
CA ALA A 143 15.07 19.59 -22.60
C ALA A 143 14.29 19.39 -21.29
N SER A 144 14.98 19.63 -20.17
CA SER A 144 14.32 19.74 -18.86
C SER A 144 13.85 21.16 -18.64
N ASP A 145 12.53 21.35 -18.46
CA ASP A 145 11.95 22.65 -18.15
C ASP A 145 11.80 22.85 -16.62
N THR A 146 11.87 21.77 -15.83
CA THR A 146 11.59 21.79 -14.38
C THR A 146 12.51 20.85 -13.62
N VAL A 147 12.94 21.30 -12.43
CA VAL A 147 13.68 20.48 -11.46
C VAL A 147 12.74 20.11 -10.32
N PHE A 148 12.59 18.82 -10.05
CA PHE A 148 11.87 18.32 -8.90
C PHE A 148 12.83 18.10 -7.75
N GLU A 149 12.84 19.04 -6.77
CA GLU A 149 13.62 18.92 -5.55
C GLU A 149 12.75 18.33 -4.43
N TYR A 150 13.26 17.30 -3.78
CA TYR A 150 12.56 16.61 -2.70
C TYR A 150 13.49 16.06 -1.64
N ILE A 151 12.92 15.80 -0.47
CA ILE A 151 13.51 15.00 0.58
C ILE A 151 12.80 13.67 0.69
N MET A 152 13.55 12.62 1.02
CA MET A 152 12.98 11.33 1.41
C MET A 152 13.55 10.91 2.74
N CYS A 153 12.67 10.49 3.64
CA CYS A 153 13.02 9.89 4.92
C CYS A 153 12.70 8.41 4.92
N CYS A 154 13.62 7.60 5.43
CA CYS A 154 13.41 6.16 5.68
C CYS A 154 13.75 5.88 7.14
N ILE A 155 12.88 5.20 7.87
CA ILE A 155 13.17 4.70 9.21
C ILE A 155 13.37 3.19 9.12
N CYS A 156 14.60 2.76 9.38
CA CYS A 156 15.06 1.40 9.18
C CYS A 156 15.38 0.77 10.54
N PRO A 157 14.78 -0.38 10.91
CA PRO A 157 15.20 -1.15 12.07
C PRO A 157 16.68 -1.51 12.01
N VAL A 158 17.34 -1.53 13.16
CA VAL A 158 18.72 -2.00 13.28
C VAL A 158 18.78 -3.13 14.27
N ASN A 159 18.99 -4.35 13.77
CA ASN A 159 18.95 -5.57 14.55
C ASN A 159 20.28 -6.31 14.56
N LEU A 160 20.57 -7.04 15.65
CA LEU A 160 21.70 -7.97 15.67
C LEU A 160 21.49 -9.08 14.67
N SER A 161 22.48 -9.32 13.82
CA SER A 161 22.49 -10.45 12.90
C SER A 161 22.24 -11.78 13.61
N LYS A 162 21.61 -12.75 12.93
CA LYS A 162 21.25 -14.04 13.55
C LYS A 162 22.49 -14.76 14.13
N PRO A 163 22.37 -15.36 15.33
CA PRO A 163 23.42 -16.19 15.89
C PRO A 163 23.64 -17.44 15.01
N GLY A 164 24.82 -18.03 15.09
CA GLY A 164 25.14 -19.25 14.34
C GLY A 164 26.64 -19.56 14.33
N LEU A 165 27.01 -20.58 13.57
CA LEU A 165 28.39 -20.86 13.26
C LEU A 165 28.76 -20.22 11.94
N SER A 166 29.93 -19.57 11.89
CA SER A 166 30.56 -19.04 10.68
C SER A 166 31.77 -19.90 10.32
N TYR A 167 31.94 -20.14 9.03
CA TYR A 167 33.13 -20.79 8.51
C TYR A 167 34.19 -19.74 8.16
N ASP A 168 35.37 -19.87 8.73
CA ASP A 168 36.55 -19.08 8.40
C ASP A 168 37.35 -19.81 7.32
N ASN A 169 37.36 -19.27 6.13
CA ASN A 169 38.06 -19.85 4.97
C ASN A 169 39.59 -19.66 5.04
N ILE A 170 40.11 -18.79 5.92
CA ILE A 170 41.54 -18.56 6.09
C ILE A 170 42.11 -19.64 7.01
N ASN A 171 41.44 -19.85 8.16
CA ASN A 171 41.88 -20.80 9.15
C ASN A 171 41.29 -22.22 8.96
N ASN A 172 40.32 -22.34 8.00
CA ASN A 172 39.63 -23.60 7.68
C ASN A 172 38.93 -24.24 8.91
N GLU A 173 38.28 -23.39 9.71
CA GLU A 173 37.58 -23.78 10.92
C GLU A 173 36.20 -23.15 11.08
N PHE A 174 35.36 -23.74 11.92
CA PHE A 174 34.09 -23.15 12.31
C PHE A 174 34.21 -22.47 13.67
N HIS A 175 33.69 -21.25 13.78
CA HIS A 175 33.68 -20.51 15.04
C HIS A 175 32.29 -19.88 15.29
N ASN A 176 32.07 -19.44 16.52
CA ASN A 176 30.87 -18.67 16.83
C ASN A 176 30.82 -17.38 16.01
N ARG A 177 29.72 -17.18 15.31
CA ARG A 177 29.52 -15.98 14.46
C ARG A 177 29.60 -14.72 15.32
N ILE A 178 30.45 -13.78 14.92
CA ILE A 178 30.41 -12.42 15.43
C ILE A 178 29.14 -11.77 14.90
N ARG A 179 28.33 -11.22 15.79
CA ARG A 179 27.05 -10.61 15.43
C ARG A 179 27.23 -9.12 15.24
N ASP A 180 26.91 -8.64 14.03
CA ASP A 180 26.91 -7.24 13.69
C ASP A 180 25.50 -6.66 13.82
N TRP A 181 25.41 -5.36 14.12
CA TRP A 181 24.19 -4.61 13.99
C TRP A 181 23.94 -4.31 12.52
N VAL A 182 22.82 -4.79 11.99
CA VAL A 182 22.48 -4.72 10.56
C VAL A 182 21.25 -3.86 10.39
N VAL A 183 21.34 -2.91 9.45
CA VAL A 183 20.20 -2.10 9.02
C VAL A 183 19.28 -2.97 8.16
N GLU A 184 18.01 -3.04 8.55
CA GLU A 184 16.98 -3.78 7.82
C GLU A 184 16.20 -2.85 6.88
N MET A 185 15.30 -3.43 6.08
CA MET A 185 14.45 -2.66 5.19
C MET A 185 13.53 -1.72 5.97
N PRO A 186 13.20 -0.54 5.42
CA PRO A 186 12.39 0.46 6.11
C PRO A 186 11.06 -0.10 6.61
N GLU A 187 10.69 0.26 7.84
CA GLU A 187 9.34 0.04 8.39
C GLU A 187 8.40 1.17 7.96
N THR A 188 8.89 2.42 7.99
CA THR A 188 8.13 3.60 7.57
C THR A 188 9.04 4.62 6.89
N GLY A 189 8.43 5.57 6.20
CA GLY A 189 9.14 6.65 5.54
C GLY A 189 8.21 7.54 4.73
N PHE A 190 8.75 8.60 4.15
CA PHE A 190 7.98 9.49 3.30
C PHE A 190 8.86 10.15 2.24
N LEU A 191 8.21 10.65 1.20
CA LEU A 191 8.80 11.52 0.17
C LEU A 191 8.01 12.83 0.15
N PHE A 192 8.68 13.97 0.29
CA PHE A 192 8.08 15.29 0.31
C PHE A 192 8.92 16.31 -0.48
N PRO A 193 8.28 17.17 -1.27
CA PRO A 193 6.88 17.18 -1.70
C PRO A 193 6.53 16.02 -2.64
N SER A 194 5.24 15.83 -2.93
CA SER A 194 4.80 14.84 -3.91
C SER A 194 5.17 15.21 -5.36
N PHE A 195 5.29 14.21 -6.21
CA PHE A 195 5.54 14.32 -7.64
C PHE A 195 4.24 14.04 -8.40
N ASN A 196 3.32 15.01 -8.37
CA ASN A 196 2.02 14.89 -9.01
C ASN A 196 2.03 15.56 -10.39
N ASP A 197 1.47 14.90 -11.39
CA ASP A 197 1.47 15.38 -12.80
C ASP A 197 2.88 15.70 -13.30
N ARG A 198 3.88 14.97 -12.80
CA ARG A 198 5.31 15.18 -13.04
C ARG A 198 5.80 16.58 -12.66
N ALA A 199 5.18 17.19 -11.68
CA ALA A 199 5.51 18.49 -11.10
C ALA A 199 5.60 18.41 -9.58
N THR A 200 6.21 19.45 -9.00
CA THR A 200 6.29 19.58 -7.54
C THR A 200 4.94 19.96 -6.97
N ASP A 201 4.38 19.13 -6.13
CA ASP A 201 3.17 19.40 -5.38
C ASP A 201 3.49 19.50 -3.88
N ILE A 202 3.60 20.74 -3.38
CA ILE A 202 3.92 21.02 -1.98
C ILE A 202 2.75 20.75 -1.03
N HIS A 203 1.53 20.58 -1.55
CA HIS A 203 0.33 20.35 -0.74
C HIS A 203 0.12 18.88 -0.38
N SER A 204 0.97 18.00 -0.89
CA SER A 204 0.89 16.57 -0.61
C SER A 204 2.25 15.92 -0.38
N THR A 205 2.23 14.75 0.25
CA THR A 205 3.39 13.90 0.52
C THR A 205 3.04 12.45 0.27
N LEU A 206 4.02 11.65 -0.15
CA LEU A 206 3.86 10.20 -0.28
C LEU A 206 4.41 9.53 0.98
N PHE A 207 3.54 8.88 1.73
CA PHE A 207 3.90 8.14 2.95
C PHE A 207 4.00 6.64 2.66
N TYR A 208 4.97 5.98 3.27
CA TYR A 208 5.19 4.54 3.18
C TYR A 208 5.07 3.89 4.55
N SER A 209 4.30 2.81 4.64
CA SER A 209 4.33 1.88 5.77
C SER A 209 4.49 0.44 5.27
N LYS A 210 5.41 -0.31 5.87
CA LYS A 210 5.63 -1.74 5.59
C LYS A 210 4.42 -2.55 6.01
N ASN A 211 3.86 -2.26 7.18
CA ASN A 211 2.65 -2.85 7.71
C ASN A 211 1.50 -1.83 7.67
N PRO A 212 0.54 -1.96 6.74
CA PRO A 212 -0.56 -1.00 6.62
C PRO A 212 -1.46 -0.91 7.86
N GLU A 213 -1.52 -1.96 8.67
CA GLU A 213 -2.35 -1.99 9.89
C GLU A 213 -1.65 -1.34 11.09
N GLU A 214 -0.33 -1.19 11.04
CA GLU A 214 0.50 -0.51 12.04
C GLU A 214 1.18 0.70 11.39
N ALA A 215 0.39 1.60 10.83
CA ALA A 215 0.89 2.66 9.94
C ALA A 215 1.44 3.89 10.67
N HIS A 216 1.68 3.82 11.98
CA HIS A 216 2.27 4.92 12.77
C HIS A 216 1.55 6.26 12.59
N SER A 217 0.27 6.33 12.99
CA SER A 217 -0.55 7.54 12.87
C SER A 217 0.08 8.75 13.56
N GLU A 218 0.73 8.53 14.70
CA GLU A 218 1.47 9.54 15.46
C GLU A 218 2.60 10.19 14.63
N PHE A 219 3.25 9.39 13.76
CA PHE A 219 4.27 9.90 12.84
C PHE A 219 3.65 10.79 11.77
N VAL A 220 2.53 10.34 11.17
CA VAL A 220 1.82 11.10 10.14
C VAL A 220 1.29 12.42 10.70
N GLU A 221 0.68 12.39 11.88
CA GLU A 221 0.08 13.58 12.49
C GLU A 221 1.12 14.59 13.00
N ASN A 222 2.17 14.13 13.67
CA ASN A 222 3.12 15.03 14.35
C ASN A 222 4.37 15.39 13.51
N ILE A 223 4.76 14.54 12.55
CA ILE A 223 5.93 14.83 11.68
C ILE A 223 5.47 15.42 10.35
N LEU A 224 4.44 14.86 9.74
CA LEU A 224 3.94 15.33 8.46
C LEU A 224 2.82 16.38 8.64
N GLY A 225 2.07 16.35 9.74
CA GLY A 225 0.93 17.25 9.97
C GLY A 225 -0.29 16.89 9.11
N CYS A 226 -0.33 15.68 8.59
CA CYS A 226 -1.41 15.16 7.78
C CYS A 226 -2.37 14.31 8.62
N THR A 227 -3.58 14.10 8.11
CA THR A 227 -4.54 13.17 8.72
C THR A 227 -4.32 11.77 8.16
N MET A 228 -4.27 10.77 9.05
CA MET A 228 -4.13 9.37 8.61
C MET A 228 -5.45 8.88 8.02
N PRO A 229 -5.47 8.37 6.77
CA PRO A 229 -6.65 7.76 6.18
C PRO A 229 -6.92 6.38 6.82
N LEU A 230 -8.11 5.83 6.57
CA LEU A 230 -8.45 4.48 7.00
C LEU A 230 -7.46 3.45 6.44
N SER A 231 -6.99 2.52 7.30
CA SER A 231 -6.15 1.40 6.87
C SER A 231 -6.88 0.50 5.86
N ALA A 232 -6.14 -0.31 5.12
CA ALA A 232 -6.76 -1.26 4.18
C ALA A 232 -7.70 -2.25 4.89
N GLY A 233 -7.34 -2.69 6.09
CA GLY A 233 -8.18 -3.56 6.92
C GLY A 233 -9.45 -2.84 7.38
N THR A 234 -9.31 -1.63 7.90
CA THR A 234 -10.46 -0.82 8.34
C THR A 234 -11.41 -0.49 7.18
N GLN A 235 -10.89 -0.19 5.98
CA GLN A 235 -11.73 0.02 4.79
C GLN A 235 -12.53 -1.24 4.43
N LYS A 236 -11.91 -2.41 4.52
CA LYS A 236 -12.59 -3.68 4.29
C LYS A 236 -13.67 -3.95 5.33
N GLU A 237 -13.38 -3.74 6.61
CA GLU A 237 -14.34 -3.90 7.69
C GLU A 237 -15.49 -2.91 7.56
N ALA A 238 -15.22 -1.64 7.24
CA ALA A 238 -16.25 -0.64 6.98
C ALA A 238 -17.17 -1.04 5.82
N PHE A 239 -16.58 -1.53 4.71
CA PHE A 239 -17.38 -1.98 3.57
C PHE A 239 -18.24 -3.21 3.90
N GLN A 240 -17.71 -4.16 4.67
CA GLN A 240 -18.48 -5.32 5.14
C GLN A 240 -19.63 -4.90 6.06
N ALA A 241 -19.37 -3.99 7.02
CA ALA A 241 -20.39 -3.43 7.89
C ALA A 241 -21.49 -2.71 7.08
N LEU A 242 -21.11 -1.95 6.04
CA LEU A 242 -22.08 -1.30 5.15
C LEU A 242 -23.00 -2.32 4.45
N ILE A 243 -22.47 -3.45 3.99
CA ILE A 243 -23.28 -4.53 3.40
C ILE A 243 -24.23 -5.11 4.44
N GLU A 244 -23.72 -5.46 5.63
CA GLU A 244 -24.50 -6.09 6.69
C GLU A 244 -25.60 -5.16 7.22
N GLU A 245 -25.30 -3.89 7.49
CA GLU A 245 -26.26 -2.92 8.00
C GLU A 245 -27.30 -2.52 6.94
N THR A 246 -26.89 -2.38 5.68
CA THR A 246 -27.82 -2.03 4.60
C THR A 246 -28.80 -3.17 4.28
N LEU A 247 -28.31 -4.42 4.27
CA LEU A 247 -29.14 -5.59 3.96
C LEU A 247 -29.92 -6.09 5.19
N GLY A 248 -29.42 -5.85 6.41
CA GLY A 248 -30.03 -6.30 7.66
C GLY A 248 -30.18 -7.83 7.71
N ASP A 249 -31.27 -8.32 8.29
CA ASP A 249 -31.51 -9.77 8.42
C ASP A 249 -31.77 -10.51 7.08
N GLU A 250 -31.92 -9.78 5.98
CA GLU A 250 -32.20 -10.32 4.64
C GLU A 250 -30.99 -10.25 3.73
N VAL A 251 -29.82 -10.68 4.21
CA VAL A 251 -28.62 -10.80 3.36
C VAL A 251 -28.82 -11.98 2.40
N GLU A 252 -29.11 -11.65 1.14
CA GLU A 252 -29.25 -12.65 0.08
C GLU A 252 -27.88 -12.94 -0.55
N TYR A 253 -27.58 -14.23 -0.75
CA TYR A 253 -26.33 -14.68 -1.37
C TYR A 253 -26.07 -14.01 -2.73
N GLU A 254 -27.12 -13.95 -3.59
CA GLU A 254 -27.00 -13.37 -4.93
C GLU A 254 -26.64 -11.89 -4.91
N VAL A 255 -27.18 -11.11 -3.97
CA VAL A 255 -26.85 -9.68 -3.83
C VAL A 255 -25.37 -9.50 -3.45
N VAL A 256 -24.88 -10.26 -2.48
CA VAL A 256 -23.46 -10.19 -2.05
C VAL A 256 -22.55 -10.66 -3.18
N LYS A 257 -22.91 -11.72 -3.91
CA LYS A 257 -22.18 -12.20 -5.07
C LYS A 257 -22.10 -11.11 -6.14
N ASN A 258 -23.23 -10.51 -6.52
CA ASN A 258 -23.29 -9.43 -7.52
C ASN A 258 -22.44 -8.23 -7.12
N ILE A 259 -22.39 -7.84 -5.82
CA ILE A 259 -21.53 -6.77 -5.35
C ILE A 259 -20.05 -7.11 -5.65
N HIS A 260 -19.61 -8.34 -5.37
CA HIS A 260 -18.23 -8.75 -5.62
C HIS A 260 -17.91 -8.92 -7.10
N GLU A 261 -18.86 -9.40 -7.91
CA GLU A 261 -18.71 -9.48 -9.36
C GLU A 261 -18.58 -8.09 -9.99
N ASN A 262 -19.46 -7.13 -9.62
CA ASN A 262 -19.38 -5.75 -10.09
C ASN A 262 -18.04 -5.08 -9.68
N LEU A 263 -17.54 -5.31 -8.45
CA LEU A 263 -16.23 -4.81 -8.03
C LEU A 263 -15.09 -5.41 -8.87
N THR A 264 -15.18 -6.70 -9.21
CA THR A 264 -14.16 -7.37 -10.04
C THR A 264 -14.18 -6.81 -11.47
N GLU A 265 -15.37 -6.60 -12.05
CA GLU A 265 -15.54 -5.98 -13.36
C GLU A 265 -14.95 -4.54 -13.39
N MET A 266 -15.26 -3.73 -12.37
CA MET A 266 -14.70 -2.39 -12.25
C MET A 266 -13.17 -2.40 -12.19
N ILE A 267 -12.54 -3.38 -11.52
CA ILE A 267 -11.09 -3.51 -11.46
C ILE A 267 -10.51 -3.87 -12.83
N GLU A 268 -11.13 -4.79 -13.56
CA GLU A 268 -10.69 -5.16 -14.91
C GLU A 268 -10.81 -4.00 -15.90
N GLU A 269 -11.93 -3.25 -15.87
CA GLU A 269 -12.11 -2.05 -16.69
C GLU A 269 -11.10 -0.96 -16.38
N HIS A 270 -10.68 -0.84 -15.11
CA HIS A 270 -9.74 0.19 -14.64
C HIS A 270 -8.26 -0.21 -14.80
N LYS A 271 -7.97 -1.41 -15.27
CA LYS A 271 -6.61 -2.00 -15.29
C LYS A 271 -5.56 -1.16 -16.02
N GLU A 272 -5.95 -0.49 -17.09
CA GLU A 272 -5.07 0.34 -17.91
C GLU A 272 -5.01 1.81 -17.43
N ILE A 273 -5.84 2.19 -16.44
CA ILE A 273 -5.91 3.54 -15.91
C ILE A 273 -4.86 3.67 -14.78
N PRO A 274 -3.97 4.69 -14.84
CA PRO A 274 -2.89 4.83 -13.87
C PRO A 274 -3.33 5.23 -12.46
N GLU A 275 -4.45 5.97 -12.37
CA GLU A 275 -5.02 6.44 -11.12
C GLU A 275 -5.57 5.27 -10.31
N PRO A 276 -5.46 5.29 -8.97
CA PRO A 276 -6.08 4.26 -8.14
C PRO A 276 -7.61 4.31 -8.22
N LEU A 277 -8.24 3.14 -8.36
CA LEU A 277 -9.69 3.03 -8.36
C LEU A 277 -10.23 3.20 -6.94
N THR A 278 -11.00 4.26 -6.72
CA THR A 278 -11.68 4.57 -5.46
C THR A 278 -13.17 4.72 -5.68
N LEU A 279 -13.96 4.48 -4.64
CA LEU A 279 -15.39 4.67 -4.61
C LEU A 279 -15.75 5.64 -3.49
N ASP A 280 -16.38 6.73 -3.85
CA ASP A 280 -17.04 7.64 -2.90
C ASP A 280 -18.40 7.08 -2.45
N LYS A 281 -19.04 7.78 -1.51
CA LYS A 281 -20.36 7.43 -0.95
C LYS A 281 -21.41 7.18 -2.04
N HIS A 282 -21.48 8.04 -3.06
CA HIS A 282 -22.48 7.92 -4.12
C HIS A 282 -22.20 6.72 -5.04
N GLN A 283 -20.92 6.47 -5.32
CA GLN A 283 -20.49 5.35 -6.14
C GLN A 283 -20.73 4.01 -5.43
N VAL A 284 -20.49 3.91 -4.12
CA VAL A 284 -20.82 2.72 -3.32
C VAL A 284 -22.32 2.48 -3.30
N LYS A 285 -23.14 3.53 -3.11
CA LYS A 285 -24.60 3.44 -3.19
C LYS A 285 -25.05 2.92 -4.56
N SER A 286 -24.53 3.47 -5.63
CA SER A 286 -24.82 3.04 -7.00
C SER A 286 -24.39 1.58 -7.26
N LEU A 287 -23.26 1.15 -6.69
CA LEU A 287 -22.84 -0.26 -6.74
C LEU A 287 -23.87 -1.17 -6.08
N PHE A 288 -24.40 -0.79 -4.91
CA PHE A 288 -25.41 -1.58 -4.22
C PHE A 288 -26.74 -1.62 -5.00
N GLU A 289 -27.16 -0.50 -5.57
CA GLU A 289 -28.35 -0.44 -6.46
C GLU A 289 -28.19 -1.40 -7.65
N LYS A 290 -27.06 -1.33 -8.36
CA LYS A 290 -26.76 -2.20 -9.50
C LYS A 290 -26.70 -3.68 -9.11
N SER A 291 -26.30 -3.98 -7.88
CA SER A 291 -26.19 -5.36 -7.38
C SER A 291 -27.51 -5.96 -6.91
N GLY A 292 -28.63 -5.20 -6.98
CA GLY A 292 -29.97 -5.67 -6.68
C GLY A 292 -30.44 -5.32 -5.28
N VAL A 293 -29.78 -4.41 -4.56
CA VAL A 293 -30.29 -3.89 -3.28
C VAL A 293 -31.50 -3.01 -3.53
N LYS A 294 -32.60 -3.26 -2.81
CA LYS A 294 -33.87 -2.52 -2.94
C LYS A 294 -33.70 -1.07 -2.47
N GLU A 295 -34.32 -0.12 -3.19
CA GLU A 295 -34.25 1.32 -2.92
C GLU A 295 -34.69 1.67 -1.47
N GLU A 296 -35.65 0.92 -0.93
CA GLU A 296 -36.12 1.10 0.44
C GLU A 296 -35.01 0.93 1.49
N LYS A 297 -34.06 0.01 1.25
CA LYS A 297 -32.91 -0.25 2.12
C LYS A 297 -31.80 0.79 1.99
N LEU A 298 -31.79 1.54 0.91
CA LEU A 298 -30.80 2.60 0.64
C LEU A 298 -31.19 3.98 1.14
N THR A 299 -32.36 4.10 1.82
CA THR A 299 -32.87 5.39 2.31
C THR A 299 -31.94 6.04 3.34
N ASP A 300 -31.37 5.26 4.26
CA ASP A 300 -30.44 5.73 5.29
C ASP A 300 -28.97 5.45 4.97
N PHE A 301 -28.66 5.02 3.74
CA PHE A 301 -27.34 4.60 3.32
C PHE A 301 -26.25 5.66 3.59
N ASP A 302 -26.55 6.93 3.32
CA ASP A 302 -25.59 8.02 3.50
C ASP A 302 -25.13 8.14 4.96
N LYS A 303 -26.06 7.94 5.93
CA LYS A 303 -25.75 7.93 7.36
C LYS A 303 -24.94 6.71 7.78
N LEU A 304 -25.26 5.53 7.20
CA LEU A 304 -24.52 4.30 7.45
C LEU A 304 -23.09 4.43 6.92
N TYR A 305 -22.93 5.01 5.74
CA TYR A 305 -21.61 5.26 5.15
C TYR A 305 -20.78 6.20 6.04
N ASP A 306 -21.34 7.33 6.45
CA ASP A 306 -20.66 8.31 7.29
C ASP A 306 -20.26 7.73 8.64
N ALA A 307 -21.08 6.85 9.21
CA ALA A 307 -20.77 6.16 10.45
C ALA A 307 -19.67 5.09 10.29
N ALA A 308 -19.64 4.38 9.17
CA ALA A 308 -18.68 3.28 8.93
C ALA A 308 -17.34 3.77 8.39
N ALA A 309 -17.34 4.72 7.45
CA ALA A 309 -16.16 5.14 6.71
C ALA A 309 -15.77 6.61 6.95
N GLY A 310 -16.70 7.47 7.40
CA GLY A 310 -16.51 8.92 7.52
C GLY A 310 -17.08 9.70 6.33
N GLU A 311 -17.44 10.98 6.58
CA GLU A 311 -18.22 11.81 5.64
C GLU A 311 -17.55 11.97 4.25
N ASP A 312 -16.26 12.26 4.21
CA ASP A 312 -15.52 12.58 2.97
C ASP A 312 -14.52 11.48 2.56
N THR A 313 -14.72 10.27 3.06
CA THR A 313 -13.78 9.17 2.77
C THR A 313 -14.19 8.44 1.50
N SER A 314 -13.20 8.17 0.64
CA SER A 314 -13.34 7.25 -0.49
C SER A 314 -12.63 5.92 -0.18
N LEU A 315 -13.27 4.81 -0.55
CA LEU A 315 -12.74 3.47 -0.33
C LEU A 315 -11.95 3.00 -1.56
N PHE A 316 -10.76 2.50 -1.35
CA PHE A 316 -9.99 1.87 -2.44
C PHE A 316 -10.60 0.50 -2.79
N VAL A 317 -11.01 0.32 -4.04
CA VAL A 317 -11.65 -0.92 -4.49
C VAL A 317 -10.77 -2.14 -4.22
N ASN A 318 -9.45 -2.01 -4.42
CA ASN A 318 -8.48 -3.07 -4.14
C ASN A 318 -8.36 -3.44 -2.64
N ASN A 319 -8.84 -2.60 -1.73
CA ASN A 319 -8.86 -2.90 -0.30
C ASN A 319 -10.15 -3.63 0.11
N VAL A 320 -11.27 -3.30 -0.53
CA VAL A 320 -12.60 -3.87 -0.20
C VAL A 320 -12.93 -5.12 -1.02
N ALA A 321 -12.43 -5.21 -2.26
CA ALA A 321 -12.60 -6.39 -3.11
C ALA A 321 -11.54 -7.45 -2.85
N ASN A 322 -11.93 -8.71 -2.79
CA ASN A 322 -10.97 -9.81 -2.80
C ASN A 322 -10.72 -10.27 -4.24
N VAL A 323 -9.73 -9.65 -4.88
CA VAL A 323 -9.35 -9.91 -6.28
C VAL A 323 -8.72 -11.29 -6.53
N ARG A 324 -8.38 -12.04 -5.47
CA ARG A 324 -7.68 -13.33 -5.61
C ARG A 324 -8.61 -14.52 -5.44
N THR A 325 -9.66 -14.38 -4.65
CA THR A 325 -10.47 -15.53 -4.24
C THR A 325 -11.85 -15.05 -3.85
N PHE A 326 -12.88 -15.62 -4.49
CA PHE A 326 -14.24 -15.57 -3.96
C PHE A 326 -14.38 -16.71 -2.96
N GLU A 327 -14.66 -16.39 -1.70
CA GLU A 327 -14.71 -17.36 -0.60
C GLU A 327 -16.12 -17.45 -0.03
N VAL A 328 -16.68 -18.66 -0.01
CA VAL A 328 -17.93 -18.98 0.70
C VAL A 328 -17.59 -19.92 1.85
N LYS A 329 -17.94 -19.51 3.07
CA LYS A 329 -17.56 -20.22 4.29
C LYS A 329 -18.79 -20.62 5.10
N THR A 330 -18.84 -21.87 5.51
CA THR A 330 -19.71 -22.41 6.55
C THR A 330 -18.85 -22.87 7.73
N PRO A 331 -19.42 -23.24 8.91
CA PRO A 331 -18.60 -23.71 10.02
C PRO A 331 -17.65 -24.87 9.68
N ASP A 332 -18.08 -25.76 8.77
CA ASP A 332 -17.35 -27.00 8.46
C ASP A 332 -16.77 -27.05 7.03
N VAL A 333 -17.13 -26.09 6.15
CA VAL A 333 -16.73 -26.13 4.75
C VAL A 333 -16.29 -24.76 4.29
N VAL A 334 -15.16 -24.69 3.58
CA VAL A 334 -14.68 -23.49 2.91
C VAL A 334 -14.56 -23.80 1.41
N VAL A 335 -15.28 -23.02 0.60
CA VAL A 335 -15.22 -23.07 -0.87
C VAL A 335 -14.47 -21.83 -1.33
N LYS A 336 -13.41 -22.02 -2.13
CA LYS A 336 -12.61 -20.94 -2.72
C LYS A 336 -12.63 -21.09 -4.21
N VAL A 337 -13.05 -20.03 -4.87
CA VAL A 337 -13.21 -19.98 -6.33
C VAL A 337 -12.44 -18.78 -6.88
N ASN A 338 -11.96 -18.87 -8.12
CA ASN A 338 -11.49 -17.69 -8.83
C ASN A 338 -12.65 -16.67 -8.93
N PRO A 339 -12.46 -15.38 -8.57
CA PRO A 339 -13.51 -14.37 -8.66
C PRO A 339 -14.19 -14.29 -10.04
N GLU A 340 -13.42 -14.47 -11.12
CA GLU A 340 -13.96 -14.53 -12.50
C GLU A 340 -14.90 -15.71 -12.75
N ARG A 341 -14.90 -16.70 -11.87
CA ARG A 341 -15.71 -17.92 -11.97
C ARG A 341 -16.62 -18.10 -10.75
N ALA A 342 -17.04 -16.99 -10.12
CA ALA A 342 -18.03 -17.00 -9.05
C ALA A 342 -19.39 -17.54 -9.54
N ASP A 343 -19.64 -17.50 -10.85
CA ASP A 343 -20.78 -18.10 -11.54
C ASP A 343 -20.96 -19.59 -11.26
N LEU A 344 -19.86 -20.33 -11.01
CA LEU A 344 -19.89 -21.76 -10.71
C LEU A 344 -20.50 -22.13 -9.35
N VAL A 345 -20.64 -21.15 -8.45
CA VAL A 345 -21.14 -21.38 -7.10
C VAL A 345 -22.50 -20.70 -6.95
N ASN A 346 -23.55 -21.49 -6.73
CA ASN A 346 -24.91 -21.01 -6.63
C ASN A 346 -25.62 -21.58 -5.41
N THR A 347 -26.71 -20.94 -4.98
CA THR A 347 -27.56 -21.46 -3.92
C THR A 347 -28.86 -22.00 -4.51
N LEU A 348 -29.17 -23.25 -4.20
CA LEU A 348 -30.41 -23.90 -4.63
C LEU A 348 -31.14 -24.52 -3.43
N GLN A 349 -32.46 -24.65 -3.56
CA GLN A 349 -33.26 -25.38 -2.58
C GLN A 349 -33.49 -26.81 -3.09
N ILE A 350 -32.85 -27.78 -2.44
CA ILE A 350 -32.96 -29.20 -2.78
C ILE A 350 -33.63 -29.92 -1.60
N ASP A 351 -34.73 -30.57 -1.83
CA ASP A 351 -35.52 -31.28 -0.79
C ASP A 351 -35.88 -30.43 0.42
N GLY A 352 -36.21 -29.16 0.18
CA GLY A 352 -36.55 -28.19 1.25
C GLY A 352 -35.34 -27.68 2.07
N LYS A 353 -34.12 -28.04 1.69
CA LYS A 353 -32.88 -27.56 2.31
C LYS A 353 -32.16 -26.58 1.39
N ARG A 354 -31.67 -25.48 1.95
CA ARG A 354 -30.77 -24.54 1.23
C ARG A 354 -29.42 -25.23 1.03
N CYS A 355 -29.01 -25.43 -0.20
CA CYS A 355 -27.75 -26.06 -0.58
C CYS A 355 -26.88 -25.10 -1.34
N LEU A 356 -25.56 -25.18 -1.10
CA LEU A 356 -24.57 -24.59 -1.97
C LEU A 356 -24.19 -25.58 -3.04
N VAL A 357 -24.35 -25.21 -4.30
CA VAL A 357 -24.14 -26.09 -5.47
C VAL A 357 -22.96 -25.52 -6.25
N ILE A 358 -22.05 -26.42 -6.62
CA ILE A 358 -20.86 -26.06 -7.44
C ILE A 358 -21.07 -26.77 -8.78
N GLU A 359 -21.11 -25.99 -9.86
CA GLU A 359 -21.16 -26.51 -11.22
C GLU A 359 -19.79 -27.10 -11.58
N ILE A 360 -19.84 -28.34 -12.10
CA ILE A 360 -18.64 -29.10 -12.47
C ILE A 360 -18.57 -29.17 -13.99
N ASN A 361 -17.70 -28.39 -14.60
CA ASN A 361 -17.54 -28.29 -16.04
C ASN A 361 -16.37 -29.13 -16.59
N ASP A 362 -15.58 -29.78 -15.70
CA ASP A 362 -14.40 -30.56 -16.04
C ASP A 362 -14.25 -31.75 -15.06
N HIS A 363 -13.08 -32.33 -14.97
CA HIS A 363 -12.79 -33.43 -14.03
C HIS A 363 -12.76 -32.96 -12.56
N VAL A 364 -13.13 -33.86 -11.68
CA VAL A 364 -13.07 -33.65 -10.22
C VAL A 364 -11.97 -34.50 -9.63
N GLU A 365 -11.16 -33.90 -8.79
CA GLU A 365 -10.16 -34.60 -7.99
C GLU A 365 -10.54 -34.61 -6.51
N VAL A 366 -10.43 -35.78 -5.88
CA VAL A 366 -10.56 -35.95 -4.43
C VAL A 366 -9.24 -36.46 -3.87
N ASN A 367 -8.57 -35.68 -3.05
CA ASN A 367 -7.25 -36.01 -2.50
C ASN A 367 -6.21 -36.45 -3.56
N GLY A 368 -6.23 -35.79 -4.73
CA GLY A 368 -5.32 -36.11 -5.86
C GLY A 368 -5.75 -37.28 -6.72
N ILE A 369 -6.96 -37.82 -6.49
CA ILE A 369 -7.52 -38.91 -7.30
C ILE A 369 -8.63 -38.32 -8.21
N THR A 370 -8.43 -38.41 -9.52
CA THR A 370 -9.44 -37.98 -10.51
C THR A 370 -10.66 -38.86 -10.45
N ILE A 371 -11.82 -38.25 -10.26
CA ILE A 371 -13.13 -38.93 -10.29
C ILE A 371 -13.68 -38.89 -11.72
N HIS A 372 -13.92 -40.05 -12.30
CA HIS A 372 -14.65 -40.15 -13.55
C HIS A 372 -16.15 -40.28 -13.24
N GLN A 373 -16.95 -39.31 -13.69
CA GLN A 373 -18.41 -39.43 -13.61
C GLN A 373 -18.85 -40.57 -14.49
N SER A 374 -19.42 -41.62 -13.89
CA SER A 374 -20.22 -42.56 -14.65
C SER A 374 -21.56 -41.89 -14.96
N VAL A 375 -21.81 -41.55 -16.23
CA VAL A 375 -23.12 -41.14 -16.69
C VAL A 375 -24.05 -42.33 -16.40
N SER A 376 -24.96 -42.21 -15.45
CA SER A 376 -26.00 -43.20 -15.24
C SER A 376 -26.92 -43.12 -16.44
N LEU A 377 -27.16 -44.26 -17.09
CA LEU A 377 -28.02 -44.38 -18.27
C LEU A 377 -29.51 -44.02 -17.99
N GLU A 378 -29.83 -43.55 -16.78
CA GLU A 378 -31.17 -43.11 -16.38
C GLU A 378 -31.51 -41.67 -16.82
N ASP A 379 -30.51 -40.85 -17.14
CA ASP A 379 -30.71 -39.44 -17.55
C ASP A 379 -30.95 -39.28 -19.07
N VAL A 380 -30.96 -40.35 -19.86
CA VAL A 380 -31.14 -40.32 -21.33
C VAL A 380 -32.56 -40.67 -21.75
N ALA A 381 -33.45 -40.98 -20.81
CA ALA A 381 -34.81 -41.50 -21.13
C ALA A 381 -35.91 -40.43 -21.25
N ASP A 382 -35.63 -39.14 -20.89
CA ASP A 382 -36.65 -38.08 -20.89
C ASP A 382 -36.53 -37.07 -22.05
N GLU A 383 -35.68 -37.31 -23.07
CA GLU A 383 -35.61 -36.45 -24.26
C GLU A 383 -36.23 -37.05 -25.53
N GLU A 384 -36.96 -38.17 -25.44
CA GLU A 384 -37.79 -38.72 -26.56
C GLU A 384 -39.22 -38.94 -26.11
N GLU A 385 -40.05 -37.89 -26.00
CA GLU A 385 -41.50 -37.90 -26.24
C GLU A 385 -42.00 -36.52 -26.69
#